data_538a5f909d9d52f120e30152636a13d9
#
_entry.id   538a5f909d9d52f120e30152636a13d9
#
_cell.length_a   1.000
_cell.length_b   1.000
_cell.length_c   1.000
_cell.angle_alpha   90.00
_cell.angle_beta   90.00
_cell.angle_gamma   90.00
#
_symmetry.space_group_name_H-M   'P 1'
#
loop_
_entity.id
_entity.type
_entity.pdbx_description
1 polymer ?
#
loop_
_entity_poly.entity_id
_entity_poly.type
_entity_poly.pdbx_seq_one_letter_code
_entity_poly.pdbx_strand_id
1 'polypeptide(L)'
;RLDGLFLRRFLRLLAVLFPGWPSPSALMFLTLLGVALLEQLVIYQVGVIPSQYYGVLGNKDFSGFKTLTAVAVTLIVVNSTLKSFDQFICNMMYVNWRKSLTEYLHSCYFQGQVYYSLHVLREDIDNPDQRISQDVERFCRQLSSMASKLVISPFTLAYYTYQCCHSTGWLGPVSIFGYFVIGTMINKVLMSPIVSKLVQQEKLEGDFRFKHMQIRVNAEPAAFYRAGRVEHMRTDRRLQSLLKTQRELIGKELWLYIGINTFDYLGSILSYVVIAIPIFSGVYGDLSPTELSALVSKNAFVSIYLIGCFSQLIDLSSTVTDVAGYTHRIGELQETLLSLGRKKNGNYSEDKTSWDLEGTHSGDDTVPRDTAFLLERVTLSVPSSGKLLIKDLSLRISQGNSVMIVGNTGTGKTSLLRVLGGLWESTRGSTQMLTCFGPRGVVFLPQRPFFTDGSLREQVIYPLKEIYPLSGSADDERIVQFLELAGLTDLLARAGGLDEQVDWNWYDILSPGEMQRLSFARLFYLQPKYAVLDEATSALTEEVEHELYRMCLQLGMTLISVGHRPSLEKFHSWILKLHGDGRWELIRCEKM
;
A
#
# COMPACT_ATOMS: atom_id res chain seq x y z
N ARG A 1 -3.15 -19.29 -5.81
CA ARG A 1 -3.20 -20.74 -5.53
C ARG A 1 -3.18 -20.98 -4.03
N LEU A 2 -4.05 -21.87 -3.58
CA LEU A 2 -4.12 -22.33 -2.18
C LEU A 2 -3.13 -23.50 -2.02
N ASP A 3 -1.88 -23.18 -1.79
CA ASP A 3 -0.79 -24.15 -1.62
C ASP A 3 -0.07 -23.96 -0.27
N GLY A 4 0.99 -24.73 -0.02
CA GLY A 4 1.79 -24.60 1.20
C GLY A 4 2.46 -23.24 1.35
N LEU A 5 2.78 -22.57 0.25
CA LEU A 5 3.34 -21.22 0.26
C LEU A 5 2.29 -20.20 0.71
N PHE A 6 1.05 -20.32 0.25
CA PHE A 6 -0.07 -19.51 0.74
C PHE A 6 -0.23 -19.66 2.25
N LEU A 7 -0.26 -20.86 2.78
CA LEU A 7 -0.42 -21.10 4.20
C LEU A 7 0.70 -20.45 5.02
N ARG A 8 1.94 -20.59 4.55
CA ARG A 8 3.11 -19.99 5.21
C ARG A 8 3.01 -18.47 5.23
N ARG A 9 2.70 -17.85 4.10
CA ARG A 9 2.55 -16.38 3.98
C ARG A 9 1.38 -15.87 4.81
N PHE A 10 0.26 -16.58 4.77
CA PHE A 10 -0.93 -16.24 5.55
C PHE A 10 -0.66 -16.29 7.06
N LEU A 11 0.01 -17.32 7.55
CA LEU A 11 0.37 -17.43 8.96
C LEU A 11 1.33 -16.32 9.39
N ARG A 12 2.27 -15.93 8.55
CA ARG A 12 3.16 -14.79 8.84
C ARG A 12 2.38 -13.48 8.96
N LEU A 13 1.42 -13.25 8.10
CA LEU A 13 0.56 -12.05 8.17
C LEU A 13 -0.33 -12.10 9.40
N LEU A 14 -0.90 -13.26 9.75
CA LEU A 14 -1.68 -13.42 10.98
C LEU A 14 -0.86 -13.14 12.24
N ALA A 15 0.41 -13.49 12.26
CA ALA A 15 1.30 -13.20 13.37
C ALA A 15 1.46 -11.68 13.59
N VAL A 16 1.40 -10.88 12.54
CA VAL A 16 1.40 -9.41 12.62
C VAL A 16 0.06 -8.88 13.14
N LEU A 17 -1.05 -9.47 12.67
CA LEU A 17 -2.41 -9.06 13.06
C LEU A 17 -2.75 -9.43 14.51
N PHE A 18 -2.25 -10.57 14.97
CA PHE A 18 -2.47 -11.10 16.32
C PHE A 18 -1.13 -11.26 17.06
N PRO A 19 -0.54 -10.18 17.59
CA PRO A 19 0.76 -10.25 18.24
C PRO A 19 0.76 -11.02 19.56
N GLY A 20 -0.42 -11.35 20.11
CA GLY A 20 -0.54 -12.14 21.35
C GLY A 20 -1.99 -12.26 21.82
N TRP A 21 -2.25 -13.13 22.78
CA TRP A 21 -3.57 -13.35 23.36
C TRP A 21 -4.19 -12.09 24.01
N PRO A 22 -3.42 -11.22 24.71
CA PRO A 22 -3.98 -10.01 25.30
C PRO A 22 -4.10 -8.85 24.32
N SER A 23 -3.86 -9.04 23.00
CA SER A 23 -3.95 -7.97 22.01
C SER A 23 -5.41 -7.52 21.82
N PRO A 24 -5.65 -6.24 21.50
CA PRO A 24 -7.00 -5.77 21.16
C PRO A 24 -7.65 -6.53 20.00
N SER A 25 -6.86 -6.96 19.01
CA SER A 25 -7.35 -7.75 17.88
C SER A 25 -7.92 -9.10 18.29
N ALA A 26 -7.24 -9.82 19.20
CA ALA A 26 -7.72 -11.10 19.71
C ALA A 26 -9.01 -10.96 20.50
N LEU A 27 -9.11 -9.93 21.35
CA LEU A 27 -10.32 -9.64 22.11
C LEU A 27 -11.49 -9.26 21.20
N MET A 28 -11.27 -8.44 20.18
CA MET A 28 -12.27 -8.07 19.19
C MET A 28 -12.76 -9.29 18.42
N PHE A 29 -11.87 -10.18 18.03
CA PHE A 29 -12.24 -11.40 17.31
C PHE A 29 -13.07 -12.36 18.17
N LEU A 30 -12.69 -12.57 19.44
CA LEU A 30 -13.47 -13.39 20.36
C LEU A 30 -14.85 -12.79 20.63
N THR A 31 -14.94 -11.48 20.81
CA THR A 31 -16.21 -10.77 20.95
C THR A 31 -17.08 -10.94 19.71
N LEU A 32 -16.49 -10.82 18.54
CA LEU A 32 -17.17 -11.02 17.26
C LEU A 32 -17.74 -12.43 17.13
N LEU A 33 -16.97 -13.46 17.51
CA LEU A 33 -17.45 -14.84 17.51
C LEU A 33 -18.60 -15.04 18.47
N GLY A 34 -18.52 -14.48 19.66
CA GLY A 34 -19.59 -14.53 20.66
C GLY A 34 -20.87 -13.86 20.15
N VAL A 35 -20.78 -12.67 19.59
CA VAL A 35 -21.90 -11.94 18.99
C VAL A 35 -22.50 -12.71 17.82
N ALA A 36 -21.67 -13.30 16.96
CA ALA A 36 -22.14 -14.07 15.81
C ALA A 36 -22.90 -15.34 16.24
N LEU A 37 -22.44 -16.02 17.28
CA LEU A 37 -23.18 -17.18 17.85
C LEU A 37 -24.52 -16.77 18.42
N LEU A 38 -24.57 -15.70 19.21
CA LEU A 38 -25.84 -15.16 19.72
C LEU A 38 -26.78 -14.74 18.59
N GLU A 39 -26.25 -14.11 17.56
CA GLU A 39 -27.02 -13.73 16.38
C GLU A 39 -27.66 -14.93 15.69
N GLN A 40 -26.91 -16.04 15.52
CA GLN A 40 -27.48 -17.26 14.92
C GLN A 40 -28.62 -17.85 15.75
N LEU A 41 -28.50 -17.86 17.07
CA LEU A 41 -29.56 -18.32 17.94
C LEU A 41 -30.81 -17.43 17.83
N VAL A 42 -30.64 -16.13 17.82
CA VAL A 42 -31.75 -15.16 17.71
C VAL A 42 -32.38 -15.22 16.33
N ILE A 43 -31.62 -15.39 15.25
CA ILE A 43 -32.14 -15.53 13.88
C ILE A 43 -33.08 -16.73 13.78
N TYR A 44 -32.72 -17.86 14.37
CA TYR A 44 -33.58 -19.04 14.39
C TYR A 44 -34.93 -18.72 15.09
N GLN A 45 -34.88 -18.10 16.27
CA GLN A 45 -36.11 -17.74 16.99
C GLN A 45 -36.96 -16.76 16.21
N VAL A 46 -36.39 -15.75 15.57
CA VAL A 46 -37.10 -14.80 14.71
C VAL A 46 -37.72 -15.49 13.49
N GLY A 47 -36.99 -16.40 12.88
CA GLY A 47 -37.48 -17.14 11.71
C GLY A 47 -38.63 -18.10 11.99
N VAL A 48 -38.74 -18.59 13.22
CA VAL A 48 -39.84 -19.48 13.66
C VAL A 48 -41.12 -18.71 14.04
N ILE A 49 -41.04 -17.40 14.31
CA ILE A 49 -42.20 -16.60 14.70
C ILE A 49 -43.38 -16.70 13.71
N PRO A 50 -43.21 -16.61 12.38
CA PRO A 50 -44.34 -16.79 11.45
C PRO A 50 -45.07 -18.09 11.64
N SER A 51 -44.39 -19.20 11.97
CA SER A 51 -45.06 -20.49 12.24
C SER A 51 -45.89 -20.44 13.51
N GLN A 52 -45.42 -19.74 14.52
CA GLN A 52 -46.18 -19.54 15.78
C GLN A 52 -47.44 -18.68 15.56
N TYR A 53 -47.39 -17.69 14.66
CA TYR A 53 -48.56 -16.90 14.27
C TYR A 53 -49.64 -17.75 13.61
N TYR A 54 -49.26 -18.73 12.80
CA TYR A 54 -50.24 -19.64 12.22
C TYR A 54 -51.04 -20.39 13.29
N GLY A 55 -50.38 -20.84 14.35
CA GLY A 55 -51.06 -21.50 15.47
C GLY A 55 -52.01 -20.56 16.24
N VAL A 56 -51.52 -19.39 16.58
CA VAL A 56 -52.28 -18.41 17.38
C VAL A 56 -53.47 -17.84 16.59
N LEU A 57 -53.25 -17.48 15.33
CA LEU A 57 -54.33 -16.94 14.48
C LEU A 57 -55.37 -18.02 14.10
N GLY A 58 -54.92 -19.25 13.85
CA GLY A 58 -55.81 -20.37 13.56
C GLY A 58 -56.72 -20.72 14.72
N ASN A 59 -56.22 -20.62 15.93
CA ASN A 59 -56.97 -20.88 17.17
C ASN A 59 -57.77 -19.65 17.65
N LYS A 60 -57.62 -18.50 16.98
CA LYS A 60 -58.29 -17.22 17.34
C LYS A 60 -58.01 -16.77 18.78
N ASP A 61 -56.82 -17.06 19.29
CA ASP A 61 -56.38 -16.70 20.64
C ASP A 61 -55.80 -15.27 20.64
N PHE A 62 -56.58 -14.31 21.11
CA PHE A 62 -56.20 -12.90 21.15
C PHE A 62 -55.16 -12.60 22.21
N SER A 63 -55.24 -13.25 23.36
CA SER A 63 -54.24 -13.10 24.43
C SER A 63 -52.87 -13.63 24.03
N GLY A 64 -52.85 -14.84 23.43
CA GLY A 64 -51.63 -15.42 22.87
C GLY A 64 -51.02 -14.57 21.74
N PHE A 65 -51.87 -13.97 20.89
CA PHE A 65 -51.44 -13.08 19.84
C PHE A 65 -50.74 -11.82 20.38
N LYS A 66 -51.28 -11.18 21.41
CA LYS A 66 -50.61 -10.03 22.07
C LYS A 66 -49.25 -10.40 22.63
N THR A 67 -49.17 -11.51 23.37
CA THR A 67 -47.93 -11.99 23.96
C THR A 67 -46.91 -12.32 22.89
N LEU A 68 -47.32 -13.03 21.84
CA LEU A 68 -46.41 -13.39 20.74
C LEU A 68 -45.91 -12.15 19.98
N THR A 69 -46.80 -11.16 19.77
CA THR A 69 -46.40 -9.90 19.14
C THR A 69 -45.39 -9.13 19.97
N ALA A 70 -45.56 -9.06 21.28
CA ALA A 70 -44.62 -8.42 22.18
C ALA A 70 -43.24 -9.13 22.14
N VAL A 71 -43.25 -10.46 22.18
CA VAL A 71 -42.01 -11.28 22.06
C VAL A 71 -41.38 -11.07 20.69
N ALA A 72 -42.16 -11.04 19.61
CA ALA A 72 -41.66 -10.83 18.25
C ALA A 72 -40.96 -9.48 18.09
N VAL A 73 -41.58 -8.41 18.59
CA VAL A 73 -40.97 -7.06 18.55
C VAL A 73 -39.66 -7.03 19.34
N THR A 74 -39.66 -7.61 20.52
CA THR A 74 -38.44 -7.70 21.35
C THR A 74 -37.33 -8.46 20.64
N LEU A 75 -37.62 -9.61 20.05
CA LEU A 75 -36.63 -10.43 19.32
C LEU A 75 -36.11 -9.71 18.07
N ILE A 76 -36.99 -8.99 17.36
CA ILE A 76 -36.56 -8.21 16.18
C ILE A 76 -35.62 -7.09 16.60
N VAL A 77 -35.90 -6.38 17.69
CA VAL A 77 -34.98 -5.34 18.20
C VAL A 77 -33.66 -5.93 18.63
N VAL A 78 -33.68 -7.04 19.36
CA VAL A 78 -32.45 -7.75 19.75
C VAL A 78 -31.64 -8.22 18.54
N ASN A 79 -32.29 -8.82 17.55
CA ASN A 79 -31.63 -9.27 16.34
C ASN A 79 -31.01 -8.12 15.54
N SER A 80 -31.73 -7.01 15.39
CA SER A 80 -31.23 -5.81 14.73
C SER A 80 -30.03 -5.21 15.46
N THR A 81 -30.08 -5.19 16.78
CA THR A 81 -28.96 -4.72 17.62
C THR A 81 -27.75 -5.62 17.46
N LEU A 82 -27.93 -6.94 17.50
CA LEU A 82 -26.83 -7.90 17.33
C LEU A 82 -26.20 -7.81 15.94
N LYS A 83 -26.99 -7.68 14.88
CA LYS A 83 -26.48 -7.51 13.52
C LYS A 83 -25.69 -6.22 13.37
N SER A 84 -26.21 -5.12 13.90
CA SER A 84 -25.53 -3.83 13.86
C SER A 84 -24.23 -3.85 14.64
N PHE A 85 -24.23 -4.50 15.79
CA PHE A 85 -23.03 -4.66 16.63
C PHE A 85 -21.99 -5.55 15.97
N ASP A 86 -22.39 -6.64 15.34
CA ASP A 86 -21.54 -7.52 14.54
C ASP A 86 -20.83 -6.72 13.42
N GLN A 87 -21.58 -5.95 12.65
CA GLN A 87 -21.03 -5.09 11.60
C GLN A 87 -20.07 -4.04 12.16
N PHE A 88 -20.42 -3.43 13.29
CA PHE A 88 -19.56 -2.46 13.96
C PHE A 88 -18.22 -3.07 14.38
N ILE A 89 -18.25 -4.25 15.01
CA ILE A 89 -17.04 -4.94 15.44
C ILE A 89 -16.19 -5.36 14.24
N CYS A 90 -16.80 -5.87 13.17
CA CYS A 90 -16.09 -6.19 11.93
C CYS A 90 -15.34 -4.98 11.36
N ASN A 91 -15.99 -3.84 11.31
CA ASN A 91 -15.40 -2.61 10.79
C ASN A 91 -14.28 -2.09 11.70
N MET A 92 -14.46 -2.15 13.02
CA MET A 92 -13.41 -1.76 13.97
C MET A 92 -12.20 -2.70 13.89
N MET A 93 -12.44 -3.98 13.74
CA MET A 93 -11.38 -4.98 13.57
C MET A 93 -10.62 -4.76 12.25
N TYR A 94 -11.32 -4.45 11.17
CA TYR A 94 -10.73 -4.06 9.90
C TYR A 94 -9.78 -2.87 10.04
N VAL A 95 -10.23 -1.81 10.69
CA VAL A 95 -9.40 -0.60 10.91
C VAL A 95 -8.17 -0.92 11.74
N ASN A 96 -8.32 -1.69 12.81
CA ASN A 96 -7.21 -2.09 13.67
C ASN A 96 -6.19 -2.97 12.93
N TRP A 97 -6.65 -3.93 12.15
CA TRP A 97 -5.78 -4.79 11.36
C TRP A 97 -5.05 -4.03 10.27
N ARG A 98 -5.75 -3.15 9.57
CA ARG A 98 -5.13 -2.29 8.58
C ARG A 98 -4.03 -1.42 9.18
N LYS A 99 -4.31 -0.81 10.35
CA LYS A 99 -3.32 -0.03 11.10
C LYS A 99 -2.08 -0.87 11.42
N SER A 100 -2.26 -2.01 12.04
CA SER A 100 -1.16 -2.88 12.48
C SER A 100 -0.31 -3.36 11.32
N LEU A 101 -0.93 -3.84 10.25
CA LEU A 101 -0.21 -4.36 9.08
C LEU A 101 0.47 -3.25 8.30
N THR A 102 -0.17 -2.10 8.14
CA THR A 102 0.41 -0.96 7.44
C THR A 102 1.60 -0.38 8.21
N GLU A 103 1.49 -0.22 9.53
CA GLU A 103 2.60 0.24 10.37
C GLU A 103 3.79 -0.73 10.32
N TYR A 104 3.52 -2.03 10.36
CA TYR A 104 4.55 -3.05 10.21
C TYR A 104 5.28 -2.95 8.87
N LEU A 105 4.53 -2.85 7.76
CA LEU A 105 5.12 -2.69 6.43
C LEU A 105 5.88 -1.38 6.30
N HIS A 106 5.37 -0.29 6.88
CA HIS A 106 6.09 0.99 6.92
C HIS A 106 7.42 0.88 7.67
N SER A 107 7.44 0.19 8.79
CA SER A 107 8.69 -0.01 9.55
C SER A 107 9.74 -0.79 8.75
N CYS A 108 9.32 -1.77 7.96
CA CYS A 108 10.20 -2.52 7.08
C CYS A 108 10.60 -1.73 5.83
N TYR A 109 9.67 -0.97 5.25
CA TYR A 109 9.86 -0.24 4.00
C TYR A 109 10.78 0.96 4.15
N PHE A 110 10.63 1.72 5.24
CA PHE A 110 11.43 2.92 5.51
C PHE A 110 12.70 2.64 6.32
N GLN A 111 12.99 1.38 6.59
CA GLN A 111 14.22 1.00 7.26
C GLN A 111 15.44 1.21 6.36
N GLY A 112 16.33 2.11 6.76
CA GLY A 112 17.52 2.43 5.95
C GLY A 112 17.14 2.92 4.55
N GLN A 113 17.68 2.27 3.53
CA GLN A 113 17.44 2.60 2.12
C GLN A 113 16.73 1.48 1.36
N VAL A 114 15.93 0.68 2.05
CA VAL A 114 15.20 -0.45 1.47
C VAL A 114 14.26 0.02 0.36
N TYR A 115 13.57 1.15 0.55
CA TYR A 115 12.67 1.72 -0.48
C TYR A 115 13.42 2.07 -1.78
N TYR A 116 14.65 2.58 -1.70
CA TYR A 116 15.46 2.84 -2.89
C TYR A 116 15.83 1.53 -3.61
N SER A 117 16.31 0.54 -2.87
CA SER A 117 16.66 -0.77 -3.43
C SER A 117 15.46 -1.46 -4.08
N LEU A 118 14.29 -1.34 -3.49
CA LEU A 118 13.05 -1.94 -3.99
C LEU A 118 12.58 -1.29 -5.31
N HIS A 119 12.64 0.05 -5.41
CA HIS A 119 12.10 0.76 -6.57
C HIS A 119 13.09 0.91 -7.72
N VAL A 120 14.38 1.00 -7.42
CA VAL A 120 15.40 1.35 -8.41
C VAL A 120 16.27 0.15 -8.79
N LEU A 121 16.72 -0.64 -7.82
CA LEU A 121 17.64 -1.74 -8.05
C LEU A 121 16.94 -3.08 -8.37
N ARG A 122 15.69 -3.22 -7.99
CA ARG A 122 14.88 -4.42 -8.24
C ARG A 122 13.60 -4.05 -8.97
N GLU A 123 13.32 -4.76 -10.06
CA GLU A 123 12.12 -4.58 -10.88
C GLU A 123 11.16 -5.78 -10.79
N ASP A 124 11.50 -6.79 -9.99
CA ASP A 124 10.71 -8.02 -9.84
C ASP A 124 9.42 -7.83 -9.04
N ILE A 125 9.33 -6.78 -8.23
CA ILE A 125 8.13 -6.43 -7.48
C ILE A 125 7.43 -5.26 -8.18
N ASP A 126 6.25 -5.53 -8.71
CA ASP A 126 5.42 -4.50 -9.33
C ASP A 126 4.61 -3.72 -8.28
N ASN A 127 4.52 -2.42 -8.46
CA ASN A 127 3.69 -1.51 -7.67
C ASN A 127 3.73 -1.75 -6.14
N PRO A 128 4.90 -1.57 -5.49
CA PRO A 128 4.99 -1.71 -4.03
C PRO A 128 4.07 -0.75 -3.26
N ASP A 129 3.85 0.45 -3.77
CA ASP A 129 2.93 1.45 -3.24
C ASP A 129 1.49 0.94 -3.20
N GLN A 130 1.03 0.32 -4.28
CA GLN A 130 -0.29 -0.30 -4.35
C GLN A 130 -0.43 -1.46 -3.37
N ARG A 131 0.62 -2.27 -3.21
CA ARG A 131 0.62 -3.40 -2.27
C ARG A 131 0.49 -2.95 -0.82
N ILE A 132 1.17 -1.87 -0.44
CA ILE A 132 1.12 -1.32 0.92
C ILE A 132 -0.23 -0.63 1.20
N SER A 133 -0.77 0.09 0.25
CA SER A 133 -1.99 0.88 0.45
C SER A 133 -3.26 0.11 0.12
N GLN A 134 -3.40 -0.35 -1.11
CA GLN A 134 -4.65 -0.92 -1.62
C GLN A 134 -4.80 -2.41 -1.31
N ASP A 135 -3.74 -3.20 -1.52
CA ASP A 135 -3.81 -4.64 -1.28
C ASP A 135 -3.95 -4.97 0.20
N VAL A 136 -3.29 -4.22 1.07
CA VAL A 136 -3.46 -4.35 2.53
C VAL A 136 -4.88 -3.97 2.95
N GLU A 137 -5.43 -2.89 2.42
CA GLU A 137 -6.81 -2.47 2.70
C GLU A 137 -7.81 -3.56 2.30
N ARG A 138 -7.71 -4.08 1.09
CA ARG A 138 -8.60 -5.13 0.60
C ARG A 138 -8.45 -6.44 1.35
N PHE A 139 -7.21 -6.82 1.65
CA PHE A 139 -6.92 -8.01 2.46
C PHE A 139 -7.58 -7.93 3.83
N CYS A 140 -7.38 -6.84 4.55
CA CYS A 140 -7.96 -6.65 5.88
C CYS A 140 -9.48 -6.59 5.85
N ARG A 141 -10.06 -5.92 4.86
CA ARG A 141 -11.51 -5.81 4.69
C ARG A 141 -12.15 -7.17 4.45
N GLN A 142 -11.62 -7.93 3.51
CA GLN A 142 -12.17 -9.24 3.19
C GLN A 142 -11.93 -10.25 4.31
N LEU A 143 -10.76 -10.23 4.93
CA LEU A 143 -10.47 -11.10 6.05
C LEU A 143 -11.40 -10.81 7.24
N SER A 144 -11.63 -9.55 7.58
CA SER A 144 -12.53 -9.18 8.69
C SER A 144 -13.99 -9.58 8.42
N SER A 145 -14.44 -9.45 7.18
CA SER A 145 -15.82 -9.83 6.81
C SER A 145 -16.04 -11.33 6.77
N MET A 146 -15.00 -12.11 6.47
CA MET A 146 -15.14 -13.55 6.27
C MET A 146 -14.76 -14.39 7.49
N ALA A 147 -13.87 -13.91 8.35
CA ALA A 147 -13.27 -14.72 9.41
C ALA A 147 -14.31 -15.32 10.37
N SER A 148 -15.23 -14.50 10.87
CA SER A 148 -16.30 -14.95 11.76
C SER A 148 -17.27 -15.90 11.04
N LYS A 149 -17.63 -15.57 9.81
CA LYS A 149 -18.54 -16.39 9.00
C LYS A 149 -17.96 -17.77 8.73
N LEU A 150 -16.68 -17.84 8.41
CA LEU A 150 -16.00 -19.10 8.15
C LEU A 150 -15.97 -20.00 9.39
N VAL A 151 -15.73 -19.44 10.57
CA VAL A 151 -15.69 -20.19 11.82
C VAL A 151 -17.09 -20.64 12.25
N ILE A 152 -18.10 -19.81 12.08
CA ILE A 152 -19.49 -20.04 12.52
C ILE A 152 -20.27 -20.92 11.54
N SER A 153 -19.96 -20.87 10.25
CA SER A 153 -20.70 -21.62 9.21
C SER A 153 -20.83 -23.11 9.47
N PRO A 154 -19.81 -23.89 9.90
CA PRO A 154 -19.98 -25.30 10.19
C PRO A 154 -21.02 -25.56 11.28
N PHE A 155 -21.05 -24.76 12.34
CA PHE A 155 -22.02 -24.89 13.43
C PHE A 155 -23.43 -24.58 12.96
N THR A 156 -23.60 -23.54 12.17
CA THR A 156 -24.89 -23.15 11.59
C THR A 156 -25.41 -24.24 10.65
N LEU A 157 -24.58 -24.76 9.77
CA LEU A 157 -24.93 -25.86 8.88
C LEU A 157 -25.34 -27.10 9.66
N ALA A 158 -24.59 -27.49 10.68
CA ALA A 158 -24.90 -28.65 11.50
C ALA A 158 -26.25 -28.50 12.22
N TYR A 159 -26.50 -27.32 12.79
CA TYR A 159 -27.75 -27.05 13.47
C TYR A 159 -28.97 -27.09 12.56
N TYR A 160 -28.91 -26.40 11.41
CA TYR A 160 -30.02 -26.39 10.46
C TYR A 160 -30.22 -27.73 9.75
N THR A 161 -29.15 -28.47 9.51
CA THR A 161 -29.23 -29.84 9.00
C THR A 161 -29.94 -30.75 10.00
N TYR A 162 -29.61 -30.61 11.29
CA TYR A 162 -30.29 -31.35 12.35
C TYR A 162 -31.79 -30.99 12.40
N GLN A 163 -32.15 -29.73 12.35
CA GLN A 163 -33.53 -29.28 12.35
C GLN A 163 -34.32 -29.78 11.12
N CYS A 164 -33.69 -29.74 9.97
CA CYS A 164 -34.29 -30.27 8.73
C CYS A 164 -34.46 -31.80 8.81
N CYS A 165 -33.48 -32.53 9.30
CA CYS A 165 -33.55 -33.95 9.49
C CYS A 165 -34.62 -34.37 10.48
N HIS A 166 -34.78 -33.62 11.56
CA HIS A 166 -35.83 -33.85 12.57
C HIS A 166 -37.24 -33.65 11.98
N SER A 167 -37.41 -32.68 11.09
CA SER A 167 -38.71 -32.38 10.48
C SER A 167 -39.06 -33.30 9.31
N THR A 168 -38.12 -33.66 8.46
CA THR A 168 -38.35 -34.30 7.16
C THR A 168 -37.70 -35.67 7.01
N GLY A 169 -36.94 -36.14 8.02
CA GLY A 169 -36.12 -37.34 7.92
C GLY A 169 -34.86 -37.08 7.13
N TRP A 170 -34.12 -38.15 6.81
CA TRP A 170 -32.84 -38.05 6.14
C TRP A 170 -32.92 -37.58 4.68
N LEU A 171 -34.09 -37.73 4.03
CA LEU A 171 -34.30 -37.27 2.63
C LEU A 171 -34.22 -35.75 2.48
N GLY A 172 -34.65 -35.00 3.48
CA GLY A 172 -34.64 -33.55 3.43
C GLY A 172 -33.25 -32.94 3.23
N PRO A 173 -32.32 -33.18 4.14
CA PRO A 173 -30.96 -32.71 4.00
C PRO A 173 -30.24 -33.21 2.75
N VAL A 174 -30.43 -34.47 2.36
CA VAL A 174 -29.86 -35.06 1.15
C VAL A 174 -30.37 -34.36 -0.11
N SER A 175 -31.68 -34.11 -0.18
CA SER A 175 -32.28 -33.39 -1.31
C SER A 175 -31.77 -31.96 -1.43
N ILE A 176 -31.62 -31.24 -0.33
CA ILE A 176 -31.08 -29.88 -0.29
C ILE A 176 -29.62 -29.86 -0.71
N PHE A 177 -28.82 -30.81 -0.23
CA PHE A 177 -27.42 -30.93 -0.62
C PHE A 177 -27.27 -31.24 -2.11
N GLY A 178 -28.08 -32.18 -2.65
CA GLY A 178 -28.12 -32.46 -4.07
C GLY A 178 -28.50 -31.26 -4.92
N TYR A 179 -29.51 -30.50 -4.50
CA TYR A 179 -29.90 -29.26 -5.13
C TYR A 179 -28.76 -28.23 -5.13
N PHE A 180 -28.09 -28.08 -4.01
CA PHE A 180 -26.94 -27.20 -3.89
C PHE A 180 -25.79 -27.61 -4.84
N VAL A 181 -25.44 -28.89 -4.90
CA VAL A 181 -24.39 -29.41 -5.79
C VAL A 181 -24.73 -29.13 -7.26
N ILE A 182 -25.95 -29.42 -7.69
CA ILE A 182 -26.41 -29.15 -9.06
C ILE A 182 -26.35 -27.66 -9.37
N GLY A 183 -26.86 -26.82 -8.48
CA GLY A 183 -26.81 -25.37 -8.61
C GLY A 183 -25.40 -24.82 -8.71
N THR A 184 -24.48 -25.35 -7.90
CA THR A 184 -23.07 -24.97 -7.94
C THR A 184 -22.40 -25.35 -9.26
N MET A 185 -22.66 -26.55 -9.78
CA MET A 185 -22.11 -26.98 -11.07
C MET A 185 -22.60 -26.11 -12.22
N ILE A 186 -23.88 -25.81 -12.27
CA ILE A 186 -24.46 -24.94 -13.30
C ILE A 186 -23.91 -23.52 -13.18
N ASN A 187 -23.82 -22.99 -11.97
CA ASN A 187 -23.26 -21.67 -11.72
C ASN A 187 -21.79 -21.57 -12.16
N LYS A 188 -21.00 -22.60 -11.88
CA LYS A 188 -19.59 -22.66 -12.31
C LYS A 188 -19.45 -22.64 -13.84
N VAL A 189 -20.28 -23.41 -14.54
CA VAL A 189 -20.28 -23.45 -16.01
C VAL A 189 -20.66 -22.08 -16.59
N LEU A 190 -21.65 -21.40 -16.01
CA LEU A 190 -22.08 -20.09 -16.47
C LEU A 190 -21.11 -18.95 -16.11
N MET A 191 -20.43 -19.07 -14.97
CA MET A 191 -19.48 -18.05 -14.50
C MET A 191 -18.12 -18.09 -15.21
N SER A 192 -17.68 -19.25 -15.67
CA SER A 192 -16.36 -19.39 -16.26
C SER A 192 -16.07 -18.43 -17.42
N PRO A 193 -16.95 -18.25 -18.42
CA PRO A 193 -16.74 -17.25 -19.47
C PRO A 193 -16.78 -15.81 -18.95
N ILE A 194 -17.58 -15.55 -17.92
CA ILE A 194 -17.78 -14.21 -17.35
C ILE A 194 -16.51 -13.73 -16.66
N VAL A 195 -15.84 -14.57 -15.88
CA VAL A 195 -14.58 -14.23 -15.18
C VAL A 195 -13.51 -13.76 -16.16
N SER A 196 -13.33 -14.48 -17.25
CA SER A 196 -12.37 -14.13 -18.30
C SER A 196 -12.67 -12.76 -18.93
N LYS A 197 -13.95 -12.50 -19.23
CA LYS A 197 -14.37 -11.19 -19.77
C LYS A 197 -14.28 -10.07 -18.75
N LEU A 198 -14.53 -10.34 -17.49
CA LEU A 198 -14.40 -9.35 -16.42
C LEU A 198 -12.94 -8.89 -16.25
N VAL A 199 -11.99 -9.83 -16.27
CA VAL A 199 -10.56 -9.50 -16.24
C VAL A 199 -10.16 -8.65 -17.44
N GLN A 200 -10.63 -9.01 -18.63
CA GLN A 200 -10.37 -8.23 -19.85
C GLN A 200 -10.97 -6.82 -19.76
N GLN A 201 -12.18 -6.69 -19.22
CA GLN A 201 -12.83 -5.40 -18.99
C GLN A 201 -12.03 -4.52 -18.06
N GLU A 202 -11.57 -5.05 -16.94
CA GLU A 202 -10.75 -4.30 -15.98
C GLU A 202 -9.44 -3.80 -16.61
N LYS A 203 -8.80 -4.63 -17.42
CA LYS A 203 -7.61 -4.24 -18.17
C LYS A 203 -7.89 -3.08 -19.13
N LEU A 204 -8.97 -3.17 -19.89
CA LEU A 204 -9.37 -2.11 -20.83
C LEU A 204 -9.82 -0.84 -20.11
N GLU A 205 -10.46 -0.95 -18.96
CA GLU A 205 -10.79 0.18 -18.09
C GLU A 205 -9.52 0.91 -17.63
N GLY A 206 -8.52 0.15 -17.20
CA GLY A 206 -7.20 0.68 -16.85
C GLY A 206 -6.51 1.39 -18.01
N ASP A 207 -6.56 0.82 -19.21
CA ASP A 207 -5.98 1.42 -20.41
C ASP A 207 -6.70 2.73 -20.80
N PHE A 208 -8.01 2.76 -20.69
CA PHE A 208 -8.81 3.97 -20.95
C PHE A 208 -8.48 5.07 -19.94
N ARG A 209 -8.42 4.73 -18.67
CA ARG A 209 -8.03 5.66 -17.61
C ARG A 209 -6.61 6.18 -17.79
N PHE A 210 -5.68 5.31 -18.16
CA PHE A 210 -4.29 5.69 -18.46
C PHE A 210 -4.22 6.71 -19.59
N LYS A 211 -5.03 6.56 -20.64
CA LYS A 211 -5.09 7.50 -21.75
C LYS A 211 -5.53 8.90 -21.29
N HIS A 212 -6.55 8.99 -20.44
CA HIS A 212 -6.98 10.25 -19.85
C HIS A 212 -5.92 10.88 -18.96
N MET A 213 -5.22 10.05 -18.18
CA MET A 213 -4.14 10.51 -17.34
C MET A 213 -2.95 11.03 -18.15
N GLN A 214 -2.62 10.39 -19.27
CA GLN A 214 -1.61 10.85 -20.19
C GLN A 214 -1.94 12.24 -20.75
N ILE A 215 -3.18 12.48 -21.15
CA ILE A 215 -3.64 13.79 -21.63
C ILE A 215 -3.58 14.82 -20.52
N ARG A 216 -3.99 14.48 -19.31
CA ARG A 216 -3.95 15.37 -18.14
C ARG A 216 -2.53 15.85 -17.84
N VAL A 217 -1.57 14.94 -17.86
CA VAL A 217 -0.16 15.26 -17.57
C VAL A 217 0.48 16.06 -18.69
N ASN A 218 0.12 15.78 -19.94
CA ASN A 218 0.71 16.38 -21.14
C ASN A 218 -0.24 17.35 -21.86
N ALA A 219 -1.12 18.01 -21.12
CA ALA A 219 -2.14 18.89 -21.69
C ALA A 219 -1.52 20.05 -22.49
N GLU A 220 -0.51 20.70 -21.95
CA GLU A 220 0.15 21.84 -22.60
C GLU A 220 0.91 21.42 -23.86
N PRO A 221 1.80 20.40 -23.87
CA PRO A 221 2.41 19.92 -25.11
C PRO A 221 1.38 19.50 -26.16
N ALA A 222 0.34 18.79 -25.78
CA ALA A 222 -0.72 18.38 -26.70
C ALA A 222 -1.46 19.59 -27.31
N ALA A 223 -1.69 20.62 -26.52
CA ALA A 223 -2.33 21.86 -26.97
C ALA A 223 -1.43 22.63 -27.96
N PHE A 224 -0.12 22.66 -27.74
CA PHE A 224 0.82 23.25 -28.67
C PHE A 224 0.78 22.55 -30.04
N TYR A 225 0.67 21.23 -30.06
CA TYR A 225 0.49 20.47 -31.32
C TYR A 225 -0.91 20.57 -31.90
N ARG A 226 -1.86 21.19 -31.20
CA ARG A 226 -3.29 21.23 -31.58
C ARG A 226 -3.86 19.84 -31.88
N ALA A 227 -3.47 18.89 -31.06
CA ALA A 227 -3.73 17.47 -31.23
C ALA A 227 -5.12 17.01 -30.78
N GLY A 228 -6.05 17.91 -30.49
CA GLY A 228 -7.36 17.58 -29.95
C GLY A 228 -8.13 16.54 -30.75
N ARG A 229 -8.17 16.65 -32.06
CA ARG A 229 -8.85 15.68 -32.94
C ARG A 229 -8.22 14.29 -32.91
N VAL A 230 -6.89 14.22 -32.95
CA VAL A 230 -6.15 12.95 -32.93
C VAL A 230 -6.30 12.26 -31.60
N GLU A 231 -6.19 13.01 -30.51
CA GLU A 231 -6.33 12.47 -29.16
C GLU A 231 -7.77 12.03 -28.88
N HIS A 232 -8.76 12.78 -29.37
CA HIS A 232 -10.17 12.38 -29.32
C HIS A 232 -10.39 11.02 -30.00
N MET A 233 -9.90 10.88 -31.22
CA MET A 233 -10.03 9.63 -31.96
C MET A 233 -9.35 8.45 -31.26
N ARG A 234 -8.15 8.65 -30.72
CA ARG A 234 -7.41 7.60 -30.00
C ARG A 234 -8.09 7.21 -28.69
N THR A 235 -8.62 8.18 -27.97
CA THR A 235 -9.37 7.95 -26.72
C THR A 235 -10.66 7.19 -27.01
N ASP A 236 -11.39 7.58 -28.07
CA ASP A 236 -12.62 6.90 -28.47
C ASP A 236 -12.38 5.45 -28.92
N ARG A 237 -11.26 5.17 -29.55
CA ARG A 237 -10.91 3.78 -29.89
C ARG A 237 -10.81 2.90 -28.64
N ARG A 238 -10.18 3.41 -27.61
CA ARG A 238 -10.08 2.69 -26.32
C ARG A 238 -11.43 2.55 -25.65
N LEU A 239 -12.25 3.59 -25.70
CA LEU A 239 -13.62 3.55 -25.22
C LEU A 239 -14.45 2.51 -25.97
N GLN A 240 -14.38 2.47 -27.30
CA GLN A 240 -15.12 1.50 -28.10
C GLN A 240 -14.71 0.05 -27.80
N SER A 241 -13.42 -0.21 -27.61
CA SER A 241 -12.93 -1.53 -27.22
C SER A 241 -13.47 -1.94 -25.85
N LEU A 242 -13.47 -1.03 -24.89
CA LEU A 242 -14.03 -1.24 -23.57
C LEU A 242 -15.55 -1.54 -23.63
N LEU A 243 -16.29 -0.72 -24.35
CA LEU A 243 -17.75 -0.87 -24.47
C LEU A 243 -18.14 -2.17 -25.20
N LYS A 244 -17.37 -2.57 -26.20
CA LYS A 244 -17.56 -3.87 -26.86
C LYS A 244 -17.43 -5.02 -25.88
N THR A 245 -16.37 -5.01 -25.08
CA THR A 245 -16.15 -6.04 -24.04
C THR A 245 -17.25 -6.02 -22.98
N GLN A 246 -17.71 -4.85 -22.56
CA GLN A 246 -18.83 -4.71 -21.63
C GLN A 246 -20.12 -5.29 -22.19
N ARG A 247 -20.42 -5.03 -23.48
CA ARG A 247 -21.62 -5.60 -24.15
C ARG A 247 -21.55 -7.12 -24.20
N GLU A 248 -20.40 -7.68 -24.52
CA GLU A 248 -20.20 -9.14 -24.53
C GLU A 248 -20.36 -9.72 -23.12
N LEU A 249 -19.83 -9.05 -22.10
CA LEU A 249 -19.98 -9.43 -20.70
C LEU A 249 -21.45 -9.44 -20.28
N ILE A 250 -22.19 -8.38 -20.56
CA ILE A 250 -23.61 -8.25 -20.23
C ILE A 250 -24.43 -9.35 -20.92
N GLY A 251 -24.12 -9.66 -22.17
CA GLY A 251 -24.76 -10.75 -22.89
C GLY A 251 -24.55 -12.13 -22.22
N LYS A 252 -23.36 -12.37 -21.68
CA LYS A 252 -23.08 -13.60 -20.93
C LYS A 252 -23.71 -13.61 -19.55
N GLU A 253 -23.76 -12.46 -18.88
CA GLU A 253 -24.40 -12.31 -17.58
C GLU A 253 -25.91 -12.56 -17.63
N LEU A 254 -26.55 -12.31 -18.78
CA LEU A 254 -27.98 -12.63 -18.94
C LEU A 254 -28.29 -14.09 -18.63
N TRP A 255 -27.50 -15.01 -19.18
CA TRP A 255 -27.67 -16.44 -18.93
C TRP A 255 -27.38 -16.82 -17.48
N LEU A 256 -26.39 -16.20 -16.87
CA LEU A 256 -26.09 -16.39 -15.46
C LEU A 256 -27.26 -15.94 -14.58
N TYR A 257 -27.85 -14.78 -14.85
CA TYR A 257 -28.98 -14.26 -14.05
C TYR A 257 -30.24 -15.10 -14.24
N ILE A 258 -30.48 -15.61 -15.45
CA ILE A 258 -31.59 -16.55 -15.68
C ILE A 258 -31.39 -17.80 -14.82
N GLY A 259 -30.16 -18.35 -14.80
CA GLY A 259 -29.83 -19.50 -13.98
C GLY A 259 -29.99 -19.25 -12.49
N ILE A 260 -29.42 -18.15 -12.00
CA ILE A 260 -29.50 -17.77 -10.58
C ILE A 260 -30.94 -17.59 -10.13
N ASN A 261 -31.74 -16.79 -10.86
CA ASN A 261 -33.12 -16.53 -10.51
C ASN A 261 -33.99 -17.80 -10.57
N THR A 262 -33.75 -18.65 -11.55
CA THR A 262 -34.48 -19.94 -11.64
C THR A 262 -34.18 -20.81 -10.43
N PHE A 263 -32.92 -20.94 -10.03
CA PHE A 263 -32.55 -21.74 -8.86
C PHE A 263 -33.05 -21.13 -7.55
N ASP A 264 -33.06 -19.83 -7.41
CA ASP A 264 -33.57 -19.18 -6.19
C ASP A 264 -35.06 -19.49 -5.98
N TYR A 265 -35.86 -19.38 -7.04
CA TYR A 265 -37.29 -19.70 -6.93
C TYR A 265 -37.56 -21.20 -6.81
N LEU A 266 -36.79 -22.05 -7.50
CA LEU A 266 -36.93 -23.49 -7.35
C LEU A 266 -36.57 -23.98 -5.94
N GLY A 267 -35.69 -23.29 -5.24
CA GLY A 267 -35.34 -23.58 -3.84
C GLY A 267 -36.56 -23.48 -2.90
N SER A 268 -37.41 -22.47 -3.10
CA SER A 268 -38.66 -22.35 -2.33
C SER A 268 -39.61 -23.52 -2.56
N ILE A 269 -39.75 -23.95 -3.80
CA ILE A 269 -40.58 -25.11 -4.13
C ILE A 269 -40.00 -26.39 -3.58
N LEU A 270 -38.67 -26.55 -3.60
CA LEU A 270 -37.99 -27.72 -3.01
C LEU A 270 -38.37 -27.89 -1.54
N SER A 271 -38.47 -26.81 -0.77
CA SER A 271 -38.83 -26.88 0.64
C SER A 271 -40.22 -27.50 0.84
N TYR A 272 -41.17 -27.17 -0.02
CA TYR A 272 -42.53 -27.77 0.04
C TYR A 272 -42.54 -29.23 -0.42
N VAL A 273 -41.78 -29.57 -1.45
CA VAL A 273 -41.64 -30.95 -1.92
C VAL A 273 -41.07 -31.88 -0.86
N VAL A 274 -40.04 -31.41 -0.18
CA VAL A 274 -39.33 -32.17 0.87
C VAL A 274 -40.26 -32.45 2.05
N ILE A 275 -41.05 -31.48 2.50
CA ILE A 275 -41.97 -31.70 3.62
C ILE A 275 -43.25 -32.47 3.20
N ALA A 276 -43.61 -32.40 1.93
CA ALA A 276 -44.75 -33.15 1.42
C ALA A 276 -44.61 -34.65 1.57
N ILE A 277 -43.41 -35.21 1.39
CA ILE A 277 -43.18 -36.63 1.50
C ILE A 277 -43.57 -37.20 2.87
N PRO A 278 -43.08 -36.66 4.02
CA PRO A 278 -43.56 -37.10 5.33
C PRO A 278 -45.03 -36.86 5.58
N ILE A 279 -45.62 -35.77 5.10
CA ILE A 279 -47.01 -35.45 5.29
C ILE A 279 -47.92 -36.45 4.58
N PHE A 280 -47.64 -36.74 3.32
CA PHE A 280 -48.41 -37.75 2.55
C PHE A 280 -48.12 -39.17 2.98
N SER A 281 -47.00 -39.43 3.62
CA SER A 281 -46.68 -40.76 4.20
C SER A 281 -47.43 -41.04 5.53
N GLY A 282 -48.15 -40.06 6.07
CA GLY A 282 -48.89 -40.22 7.29
C GLY A 282 -48.11 -40.01 8.58
N VAL A 283 -46.84 -39.62 8.54
CA VAL A 283 -46.03 -39.37 9.75
C VAL A 283 -46.63 -38.30 10.65
N TYR A 284 -47.28 -37.34 10.06
CA TYR A 284 -47.94 -36.20 10.77
C TYR A 284 -49.47 -36.28 10.73
N GLY A 285 -50.03 -37.48 10.64
CA GLY A 285 -51.48 -37.67 10.50
C GLY A 285 -52.31 -37.23 11.71
N ASP A 286 -51.69 -37.08 12.87
CA ASP A 286 -52.37 -36.65 14.13
C ASP A 286 -52.43 -35.16 14.30
N LEU A 287 -51.85 -34.34 13.40
CA LEU A 287 -51.84 -32.90 13.50
C LEU A 287 -53.14 -32.26 12.97
N SER A 288 -53.61 -31.21 13.66
CA SER A 288 -54.68 -30.38 13.17
C SER A 288 -54.21 -29.58 11.93
N PRO A 289 -55.13 -29.11 11.06
CA PRO A 289 -54.77 -28.28 9.90
C PRO A 289 -53.94 -27.05 10.28
N THR A 290 -54.20 -26.44 11.43
CA THR A 290 -53.44 -25.29 11.92
C THR A 290 -52.00 -25.66 12.31
N GLU A 291 -51.83 -26.76 13.03
CA GLU A 291 -50.49 -27.28 13.41
C GLU A 291 -49.72 -27.73 12.18
N LEU A 292 -50.37 -28.31 11.19
CA LEU A 292 -49.78 -28.70 9.94
C LEU A 292 -49.28 -27.49 9.15
N SER A 293 -50.07 -26.41 9.09
CA SER A 293 -49.64 -25.14 8.47
C SER A 293 -48.45 -24.52 9.17
N ALA A 294 -48.40 -24.55 10.50
CA ALA A 294 -47.28 -24.11 11.29
C ALA A 294 -46.00 -24.92 10.99
N LEU A 295 -46.15 -26.24 10.89
CA LEU A 295 -45.02 -27.13 10.53
C LEU A 295 -44.49 -26.84 9.13
N VAL A 296 -45.35 -26.65 8.14
CA VAL A 296 -44.95 -26.30 6.77
C VAL A 296 -44.19 -24.98 6.75
N SER A 297 -44.69 -23.95 7.44
CA SER A 297 -44.00 -22.66 7.54
C SER A 297 -42.62 -22.76 8.19
N LYS A 298 -42.51 -23.49 9.30
CA LYS A 298 -41.26 -23.72 9.98
C LYS A 298 -40.24 -24.44 9.09
N ASN A 299 -40.67 -25.51 8.42
CA ASN A 299 -39.83 -26.25 7.51
C ASN A 299 -39.40 -25.43 6.30
N ALA A 300 -40.28 -24.59 5.76
CA ALA A 300 -39.91 -23.68 4.68
C ALA A 300 -38.81 -22.73 5.11
N PHE A 301 -38.89 -22.13 6.30
CA PHE A 301 -37.83 -21.29 6.85
C PHE A 301 -36.53 -22.05 7.01
N VAL A 302 -36.55 -23.21 7.64
CA VAL A 302 -35.35 -24.02 7.89
C VAL A 302 -34.66 -24.43 6.58
N SER A 303 -35.46 -24.90 5.59
CA SER A 303 -34.94 -25.33 4.30
C SER A 303 -34.32 -24.18 3.49
N ILE A 304 -35.01 -23.04 3.44
CA ILE A 304 -34.53 -21.85 2.72
C ILE A 304 -33.26 -21.31 3.39
N TYR A 305 -33.22 -21.29 4.71
CA TYR A 305 -32.05 -20.83 5.44
C TYR A 305 -30.84 -21.78 5.24
N LEU A 306 -31.07 -23.09 5.21
CA LEU A 306 -30.03 -24.07 4.94
C LEU A 306 -29.46 -23.91 3.53
N ILE A 307 -30.31 -23.68 2.52
CA ILE A 307 -29.88 -23.38 1.15
C ILE A 307 -29.06 -22.09 1.14
N GLY A 308 -29.48 -21.05 1.86
CA GLY A 308 -28.76 -19.80 2.03
C GLY A 308 -27.38 -19.99 2.67
N CYS A 309 -27.26 -20.86 3.67
CA CYS A 309 -25.96 -21.23 4.29
C CYS A 309 -25.01 -21.90 3.30
N PHE A 310 -25.50 -22.80 2.47
CA PHE A 310 -24.69 -23.40 1.41
C PHE A 310 -24.24 -22.38 0.36
N SER A 311 -25.12 -21.47 -0.05
CA SER A 311 -24.78 -20.37 -0.97
C SER A 311 -23.70 -19.45 -0.37
N GLN A 312 -23.81 -19.16 0.91
CA GLN A 312 -22.80 -18.38 1.63
C GLN A 312 -21.42 -19.05 1.64
N LEU A 313 -21.37 -20.38 1.71
CA LEU A 313 -20.10 -21.12 1.61
C LEU A 313 -19.43 -20.93 0.25
N ILE A 314 -20.21 -20.85 -0.84
CA ILE A 314 -19.66 -20.56 -2.17
C ILE A 314 -19.07 -19.14 -2.21
N ASP A 315 -19.77 -18.16 -1.68
CA ASP A 315 -19.29 -16.78 -1.61
C ASP A 315 -18.03 -16.68 -0.74
N LEU A 316 -17.97 -17.41 0.37
CA LEU A 316 -16.78 -17.50 1.19
C LEU A 316 -15.61 -18.17 0.45
N SER A 317 -15.85 -19.16 -0.38
CA SER A 317 -14.83 -19.78 -1.24
C SER A 317 -14.22 -18.76 -2.20
N SER A 318 -15.04 -17.93 -2.84
CA SER A 318 -14.57 -16.84 -3.70
C SER A 318 -13.76 -15.81 -2.91
N THR A 319 -14.22 -15.42 -1.74
CA THR A 319 -13.51 -14.50 -0.85
C THR A 319 -12.18 -15.06 -0.38
N VAL A 320 -12.10 -16.35 -0.06
CA VAL A 320 -10.85 -17.04 0.29
C VAL A 320 -9.86 -16.98 -0.88
N THR A 321 -10.34 -17.17 -2.10
CA THR A 321 -9.50 -17.05 -3.31
C THR A 321 -8.92 -15.64 -3.46
N ASP A 322 -9.73 -14.61 -3.26
CA ASP A 322 -9.26 -13.22 -3.29
C ASP A 322 -8.26 -12.93 -2.17
N VAL A 323 -8.54 -13.38 -0.97
CA VAL A 323 -7.62 -13.28 0.17
C VAL A 323 -6.30 -14.00 -0.12
N ALA A 324 -6.34 -15.15 -0.78
CA ALA A 324 -5.12 -15.85 -1.21
C ALA A 324 -4.29 -15.01 -2.18
N GLY A 325 -4.93 -14.36 -3.15
CA GLY A 325 -4.26 -13.46 -4.08
C GLY A 325 -3.57 -12.29 -3.37
N TYR A 326 -4.27 -11.63 -2.48
CA TYR A 326 -3.70 -10.52 -1.69
C TYR A 326 -2.61 -11.00 -0.73
N THR A 327 -2.78 -12.17 -0.13
CA THR A 327 -1.77 -12.80 0.74
C THR A 327 -0.47 -13.03 -0.02
N HIS A 328 -0.53 -13.56 -1.24
CA HIS A 328 0.65 -13.75 -2.06
C HIS A 328 1.34 -12.43 -2.40
N ARG A 329 0.59 -11.42 -2.78
CA ARG A 329 1.16 -10.11 -3.12
C ARG A 329 1.82 -9.43 -1.91
N ILE A 330 1.14 -9.41 -0.78
CA ILE A 330 1.67 -8.79 0.44
C ILE A 330 2.83 -9.62 1.02
N GLY A 331 2.71 -10.94 1.01
CA GLY A 331 3.75 -11.85 1.49
C GLY A 331 5.02 -11.78 0.65
N GLU A 332 4.91 -11.66 -0.66
CA GLU A 332 6.04 -11.44 -1.57
C GLU A 332 6.75 -10.12 -1.26
N LEU A 333 6.00 -9.05 -1.06
CA LEU A 333 6.56 -7.77 -0.63
C LEU A 333 7.25 -7.88 0.72
N GLN A 334 6.64 -8.51 1.71
CA GLN A 334 7.22 -8.72 3.04
C GLN A 334 8.53 -9.49 2.98
N GLU A 335 8.58 -10.60 2.23
CA GLU A 335 9.78 -11.41 2.04
C GLU A 335 10.90 -10.59 1.40
N THR A 336 10.58 -9.79 0.39
CA THR A 336 11.54 -8.91 -0.29
C THR A 336 12.06 -7.83 0.64
N LEU A 337 11.20 -7.17 1.40
CA LEU A 337 11.60 -6.14 2.37
C LEU A 337 12.51 -6.70 3.47
N LEU A 338 12.19 -7.87 4.01
CA LEU A 338 13.02 -8.54 5.01
C LEU A 338 14.36 -8.97 4.44
N SER A 339 14.39 -9.50 3.23
CA SER A 339 15.62 -9.89 2.53
C SER A 339 16.54 -8.69 2.32
N LEU A 340 16.01 -7.56 1.86
CA LEU A 340 16.76 -6.32 1.65
C LEU A 340 17.26 -5.72 2.97
N GLY A 341 16.45 -5.78 4.02
CA GLY A 341 16.86 -5.33 5.35
C GLY A 341 18.02 -6.14 5.94
N ARG A 342 18.00 -7.47 5.77
CA ARG A 342 19.08 -8.36 6.22
C ARG A 342 20.40 -8.14 5.48
N LYS A 343 20.34 -7.93 4.17
CA LYS A 343 21.55 -7.64 3.36
C LYS A 343 22.26 -6.37 3.83
N LYS A 344 21.50 -5.33 4.20
CA LYS A 344 22.07 -4.06 4.66
C LYS A 344 22.63 -4.15 6.07
N ASN A 345 21.98 -4.86 6.97
CA ASN A 345 22.49 -5.05 8.34
C ASN A 345 23.76 -5.92 8.40
N GLY A 346 24.02 -6.74 7.37
CA GLY A 346 25.25 -7.54 7.28
C GLY A 346 26.48 -6.78 6.81
N ASN A 347 26.29 -5.65 6.10
CA ASN A 347 27.39 -4.90 5.47
C ASN A 347 27.72 -3.55 6.12
N TYR A 348 26.83 -3.02 6.98
CA TYR A 348 27.04 -1.72 7.64
C TYR A 348 26.54 -1.79 9.08
N SER A 349 27.32 -1.26 10.01
CA SER A 349 26.84 -0.98 11.36
C SER A 349 25.65 -0.01 11.29
N GLU A 350 24.62 -0.26 12.07
CA GLU A 350 23.35 0.53 12.12
C GLU A 350 23.59 2.04 12.26
N ASP A 351 24.73 2.46 12.80
CA ASP A 351 25.07 3.84 13.08
C ASP A 351 25.35 4.72 11.84
N LYS A 352 25.55 4.14 10.66
CA LYS A 352 25.98 4.92 9.47
C LYS A 352 24.87 5.24 8.47
N THR A 353 23.68 4.71 8.63
CA THR A 353 22.56 4.89 7.68
C THR A 353 21.54 5.91 8.11
N SER A 354 21.54 6.33 9.38
CA SER A 354 20.66 7.37 9.92
C SER A 354 21.43 8.67 10.17
N TRP A 355 20.71 9.79 10.16
CA TRP A 355 21.26 11.08 10.54
C TRP A 355 21.58 11.09 12.03
N ASP A 356 22.83 11.37 12.37
CA ASP A 356 23.26 11.50 13.76
C ASP A 356 23.13 12.96 14.20
N LEU A 357 22.14 13.23 15.06
CA LEU A 357 21.87 14.55 15.62
C LEU A 357 22.53 14.76 16.97
N GLU A 358 22.87 13.70 17.69
CA GLU A 358 23.31 13.77 19.09
C GLU A 358 24.81 13.52 19.30
N GLY A 359 25.52 13.07 18.29
CA GLY A 359 26.99 12.97 18.31
C GLY A 359 27.57 11.94 19.28
N THR A 360 26.94 10.80 19.42
CA THR A 360 27.51 9.64 20.11
C THR A 360 28.51 8.93 19.20
N HIS A 361 29.72 9.42 19.15
CA HIS A 361 30.81 8.72 18.46
C HIS A 361 31.47 7.74 19.42
N SER A 362 31.31 6.45 19.16
CA SER A 362 32.29 5.45 19.56
C SER A 362 33.47 5.55 18.59
N GLY A 363 34.46 6.34 18.95
CA GLY A 363 35.60 6.59 18.10
C GLY A 363 36.48 5.35 17.95
N ASP A 364 36.66 4.92 16.72
CA ASP A 364 37.82 4.15 16.34
C ASP A 364 38.95 5.17 16.10
N ASP A 365 39.89 5.29 17.05
CA ASP A 365 40.97 6.29 17.09
C ASP A 365 42.03 6.12 15.99
N THR A 366 41.84 5.21 15.05
CA THR A 366 42.86 4.86 14.04
C THR A 366 42.76 5.60 12.72
N VAL A 367 41.67 6.42 12.49
CA VAL A 367 41.41 7.10 11.22
C VAL A 367 41.62 8.61 11.36
N PRO A 368 42.28 9.29 10.40
CA PRO A 368 42.38 10.75 10.40
C PRO A 368 41.00 11.41 10.42
N ARG A 369 40.73 12.26 11.39
CA ARG A 369 39.44 12.94 11.61
C ARG A 369 39.03 13.89 10.48
N ASP A 370 39.89 14.16 9.54
CA ASP A 370 39.70 15.09 8.43
C ASP A 370 39.30 14.42 7.11
N THR A 371 39.23 13.09 7.07
CA THR A 371 38.87 12.34 5.85
C THR A 371 37.40 11.94 5.87
N ALA A 372 36.68 12.28 4.81
CA ALA A 372 35.25 11.92 4.66
C ALA A 372 35.06 10.60 3.90
N PHE A 373 35.74 10.46 2.79
CA PHE A 373 35.63 9.30 1.91
C PHE A 373 36.99 8.74 1.54
N LEU A 374 37.11 7.43 1.57
CA LEU A 374 38.28 6.70 1.15
C LEU A 374 37.86 5.65 0.12
N LEU A 375 38.34 5.79 -1.09
CA LEU A 375 38.11 4.85 -2.20
C LEU A 375 39.44 4.15 -2.49
N GLU A 376 39.43 2.81 -2.44
CA GLU A 376 40.62 1.99 -2.73
C GLU A 376 40.30 1.02 -3.87
N ARG A 377 40.92 1.26 -5.03
CA ARG A 377 40.79 0.43 -6.24
C ARG A 377 39.35 0.11 -6.61
N VAL A 378 38.46 1.09 -6.53
CA VAL A 378 37.05 0.92 -6.77
C VAL A 378 36.78 0.73 -8.25
N THR A 379 36.10 -0.35 -8.58
CA THR A 379 35.58 -0.62 -9.93
C THR A 379 34.05 -0.52 -9.85
N LEU A 380 33.50 0.31 -10.72
CA LEU A 380 32.07 0.62 -10.73
C LEU A 380 31.46 0.21 -12.06
N SER A 381 30.38 -0.57 -11.98
CA SER A 381 29.55 -0.97 -13.13
C SER A 381 28.09 -0.66 -12.87
N VAL A 382 27.32 -0.44 -13.94
CA VAL A 382 25.86 -0.25 -13.82
C VAL A 382 25.23 -1.56 -13.32
N PRO A 383 24.45 -1.55 -12.23
CA PRO A 383 23.89 -2.78 -11.65
C PRO A 383 22.97 -3.56 -12.61
N SER A 384 22.24 -2.86 -13.48
CA SER A 384 21.27 -3.49 -14.39
C SER A 384 21.91 -4.06 -15.67
N SER A 385 22.94 -3.41 -16.20
CA SER A 385 23.53 -3.76 -17.50
C SER A 385 24.96 -4.31 -17.41
N GLY A 386 25.60 -4.20 -16.26
CA GLY A 386 26.99 -4.59 -16.08
C GLY A 386 28.01 -3.75 -16.83
N LYS A 387 27.59 -2.63 -17.46
CA LYS A 387 28.47 -1.73 -18.18
C LYS A 387 29.52 -1.12 -17.24
N LEU A 388 30.81 -1.29 -17.58
CA LEU A 388 31.91 -0.72 -16.80
C LEU A 388 31.92 0.81 -16.97
N LEU A 389 31.94 1.53 -15.87
CA LEU A 389 32.02 3.00 -15.84
C LEU A 389 33.36 3.51 -15.35
N ILE A 390 33.88 2.94 -14.27
CA ILE A 390 35.13 3.35 -13.62
C ILE A 390 35.89 2.10 -13.21
N LYS A 391 37.22 2.10 -13.42
CA LYS A 391 38.10 0.99 -13.07
C LYS A 391 39.24 1.45 -12.19
N ASP A 392 39.48 0.74 -11.09
CA ASP A 392 40.58 0.94 -10.16
C ASP A 392 40.76 2.39 -9.65
N LEU A 393 39.66 3.07 -9.35
CA LEU A 393 39.68 4.41 -8.79
C LEU A 393 40.16 4.40 -7.35
N SER A 394 41.22 5.14 -7.06
CA SER A 394 41.71 5.40 -5.71
C SER A 394 41.63 6.90 -5.44
N LEU A 395 40.82 7.30 -4.46
CA LEU A 395 40.57 8.70 -4.15
C LEU A 395 40.37 8.87 -2.64
N ARG A 396 40.97 9.90 -2.10
CA ARG A 396 40.75 10.33 -0.72
C ARG A 396 40.20 11.74 -0.70
N ILE A 397 39.06 11.92 -0.06
CA ILE A 397 38.40 13.22 0.08
C ILE A 397 38.56 13.67 1.52
N SER A 398 39.30 14.75 1.72
CA SER A 398 39.62 15.32 3.03
C SER A 398 38.99 16.71 3.20
N GLN A 399 38.85 17.14 4.43
CA GLN A 399 38.35 18.48 4.74
C GLN A 399 39.26 19.55 4.16
N GLY A 400 38.68 20.56 3.52
CA GLY A 400 39.39 21.66 2.88
C GLY A 400 39.82 21.38 1.44
N ASN A 401 39.75 20.15 0.96
CA ASN A 401 40.13 19.76 -0.40
C ASN A 401 38.89 19.43 -1.22
N SER A 402 38.27 20.43 -1.78
CA SER A 402 37.10 20.24 -2.62
C SER A 402 37.42 19.56 -3.95
N VAL A 403 36.55 18.67 -4.39
CA VAL A 403 36.71 17.86 -5.60
C VAL A 403 35.57 18.16 -6.57
N MET A 404 35.91 18.44 -7.82
CA MET A 404 34.95 18.58 -8.92
C MET A 404 35.01 17.34 -9.81
N ILE A 405 33.90 16.73 -10.08
CA ILE A 405 33.78 15.57 -10.96
C ILE A 405 33.22 16.04 -12.31
N VAL A 406 34.00 15.82 -13.36
CA VAL A 406 33.63 16.23 -14.71
C VAL A 406 33.67 15.06 -15.68
N GLY A 407 32.97 15.17 -16.77
CA GLY A 407 32.88 14.15 -17.81
C GLY A 407 31.67 14.37 -18.70
N ASN A 408 31.64 13.66 -19.84
CA ASN A 408 30.48 13.70 -20.73
C ASN A 408 29.28 12.97 -20.10
N THR A 409 28.11 13.16 -20.68
CA THR A 409 26.89 12.44 -20.28
C THR A 409 27.12 10.92 -20.35
N GLY A 410 26.72 10.18 -19.32
CA GLY A 410 26.87 8.73 -19.29
C GLY A 410 28.25 8.21 -18.89
N THR A 411 29.14 9.05 -18.36
CA THR A 411 30.48 8.65 -17.91
C THR A 411 30.55 8.12 -16.47
N GLY A 412 29.43 8.13 -15.75
CA GLY A 412 29.35 7.59 -14.41
C GLY A 412 29.51 8.61 -13.28
N LYS A 413 29.36 9.91 -13.54
CA LYS A 413 29.46 10.97 -12.53
C LYS A 413 28.46 10.78 -11.38
N THR A 414 27.19 10.72 -11.70
CA THR A 414 26.12 10.49 -10.71
C THR A 414 26.23 9.10 -10.09
N SER A 415 26.67 8.11 -10.85
CA SER A 415 26.87 6.74 -10.37
C SER A 415 27.96 6.67 -9.31
N LEU A 416 29.04 7.45 -9.44
CA LEU A 416 30.06 7.58 -8.40
C LEU A 416 29.47 8.19 -7.12
N LEU A 417 28.63 9.21 -7.23
CA LEU A 417 27.94 9.79 -6.07
C LEU A 417 27.01 8.79 -5.40
N ARG A 418 26.35 7.92 -6.15
CA ARG A 418 25.52 6.85 -5.59
C ARG A 418 26.33 5.84 -4.79
N VAL A 419 27.53 5.54 -5.24
CA VAL A 419 28.46 4.67 -4.48
C VAL A 419 28.95 5.38 -3.21
N LEU A 420 29.30 6.65 -3.28
CA LEU A 420 29.69 7.45 -2.11
C LEU A 420 28.57 7.54 -1.07
N GLY A 421 27.32 7.67 -1.51
CA GLY A 421 26.15 7.72 -0.64
C GLY A 421 25.67 6.36 -0.12
N GLY A 422 26.34 5.27 -0.52
CA GLY A 422 25.94 3.92 -0.11
C GLY A 422 24.70 3.37 -0.82
N LEU A 423 24.24 4.02 -1.90
CA LEU A 423 23.09 3.56 -2.68
C LEU A 423 23.44 2.40 -3.61
N TRP A 424 24.63 2.41 -4.15
CA TRP A 424 25.17 1.35 -5.00
C TRP A 424 26.40 0.72 -4.35
N GLU A 425 26.61 -0.55 -4.62
CA GLU A 425 27.82 -1.26 -4.22
C GLU A 425 28.84 -1.23 -5.36
N SER A 426 30.12 -1.08 -5.02
CA SER A 426 31.20 -1.22 -5.98
C SER A 426 31.39 -2.69 -6.38
N THR A 427 31.72 -2.94 -7.65
CA THR A 427 31.95 -4.30 -8.15
C THR A 427 33.21 -4.89 -7.56
N ARG A 428 34.25 -4.06 -7.39
CA ARG A 428 35.52 -4.42 -6.77
C ARG A 428 36.05 -3.23 -5.98
N GLY A 429 36.95 -3.52 -5.05
CA GLY A 429 37.56 -2.51 -4.20
C GLY A 429 36.72 -2.18 -2.98
N SER A 430 37.18 -1.21 -2.20
CA SER A 430 36.50 -0.78 -0.98
C SER A 430 36.18 0.70 -1.04
N THR A 431 34.93 1.04 -0.66
CA THR A 431 34.45 2.40 -0.46
C THR A 431 34.13 2.57 1.01
N GLN A 432 34.78 3.48 1.68
CA GLN A 432 34.52 3.77 3.10
C GLN A 432 34.09 5.22 3.25
N MET A 433 32.94 5.40 3.91
CA MET A 433 32.53 6.69 4.40
C MET A 433 32.91 6.82 5.86
N LEU A 434 33.86 7.72 6.15
CA LEU A 434 34.44 7.88 7.48
C LEU A 434 33.79 9.00 8.28
N THR A 435 32.67 9.53 7.79
CA THR A 435 31.89 10.57 8.41
C THR A 435 30.42 10.14 8.53
N CYS A 436 29.65 10.84 9.33
CA CYS A 436 28.21 10.61 9.46
C CYS A 436 27.41 11.45 8.46
N PHE A 437 26.13 11.11 8.28
CA PHE A 437 25.20 11.99 7.58
C PHE A 437 24.72 13.10 8.52
N GLY A 438 24.53 14.31 7.98
CA GLY A 438 23.94 15.42 8.68
C GLY A 438 24.88 16.61 8.94
N PRO A 439 24.55 17.49 9.89
CA PRO A 439 25.28 18.75 10.11
C PRO A 439 26.74 18.60 10.52
N ARG A 440 27.11 17.47 11.10
CA ARG A 440 28.48 17.19 11.52
C ARG A 440 29.28 16.38 10.50
N GLY A 441 28.69 16.05 9.40
CA GLY A 441 29.27 15.19 8.39
C GLY A 441 28.94 15.64 6.98
N VAL A 442 28.26 14.81 6.23
CA VAL A 442 27.96 15.02 4.81
C VAL A 442 26.47 15.18 4.55
N VAL A 443 26.13 16.07 3.63
CA VAL A 443 24.78 16.23 3.07
C VAL A 443 24.88 16.15 1.56
N PHE A 444 23.98 15.36 0.95
CA PHE A 444 23.87 15.21 -0.49
C PHE A 444 22.74 16.08 -1.03
N LEU A 445 23.01 16.90 -2.05
CA LEU A 445 21.97 17.55 -2.84
C LEU A 445 21.81 16.78 -4.16
N PRO A 446 20.62 16.17 -4.40
CA PRO A 446 20.38 15.44 -5.64
C PRO A 446 20.24 16.38 -6.83
N GLN A 447 20.39 15.84 -8.04
CA GLN A 447 20.20 16.58 -9.28
C GLN A 447 18.77 17.10 -9.41
N ARG A 448 17.79 16.27 -9.04
CA ARG A 448 16.39 16.68 -8.94
C ARG A 448 16.08 17.06 -7.50
N PRO A 449 15.76 18.33 -7.23
CA PRO A 449 15.41 18.75 -5.89
C PRO A 449 14.22 17.97 -5.33
N PHE A 450 14.24 17.69 -4.05
CA PHE A 450 13.18 16.97 -3.36
C PHE A 450 12.51 17.86 -2.33
N PHE A 451 11.17 17.96 -2.44
CA PHE A 451 10.32 18.64 -1.50
C PHE A 451 9.20 17.72 -1.04
N THR A 452 8.92 17.79 0.25
CA THR A 452 7.82 17.05 0.87
C THR A 452 6.59 17.97 1.02
N ASP A 453 5.47 17.37 1.37
CA ASP A 453 4.30 18.13 1.81
C ASP A 453 4.62 18.84 3.13
N GLY A 454 4.03 20.01 3.33
CA GLY A 454 4.19 20.79 4.55
C GLY A 454 4.54 22.26 4.31
N SER A 455 4.88 22.95 5.39
CA SER A 455 5.22 24.38 5.40
C SER A 455 6.59 24.66 4.79
N LEU A 456 6.86 25.96 4.55
CA LEU A 456 8.18 26.41 4.11
C LEU A 456 9.29 26.03 5.10
N ARG A 457 9.01 26.14 6.40
CA ARG A 457 9.94 25.71 7.46
C ARG A 457 10.34 24.24 7.28
N GLU A 458 9.38 23.38 7.07
CA GLU A 458 9.61 21.94 6.87
C GLU A 458 10.47 21.65 5.64
N GLN A 459 10.36 22.47 4.59
CA GLN A 459 11.23 22.33 3.41
C GLN A 459 12.68 22.72 3.71
N VAL A 460 12.89 23.75 4.51
CA VAL A 460 14.24 24.23 4.84
C VAL A 460 14.97 23.33 5.82
N ILE A 461 14.26 22.82 6.83
CA ILE A 461 14.88 21.95 7.86
C ILE A 461 14.95 20.48 7.46
N TYR A 462 14.32 20.07 6.35
CA TYR A 462 14.30 18.68 5.91
C TYR A 462 15.71 18.06 5.85
N PRO A 463 15.94 16.82 6.28
CA PRO A 463 14.98 15.81 6.78
C PRO A 463 14.75 15.87 8.30
N LEU A 464 15.07 16.92 8.98
CA LEU A 464 14.83 17.07 10.41
C LEU A 464 13.33 17.27 10.68
N LYS A 465 12.85 16.73 11.79
CA LYS A 465 11.46 16.89 12.23
C LYS A 465 11.23 18.20 12.96
N GLU A 466 12.22 18.66 13.69
CA GLU A 466 12.19 19.82 14.54
C GLU A 466 13.29 20.80 14.14
N ILE A 467 13.15 22.06 14.54
CA ILE A 467 14.15 23.08 14.32
C ILE A 467 15.46 22.69 15.03
N TYR A 468 16.56 22.75 14.31
CA TYR A 468 17.88 22.45 14.86
C TYR A 468 18.80 23.67 14.77
N PRO A 469 19.41 24.11 15.87
CA PRO A 469 19.19 23.72 17.29
C PRO A 469 17.80 24.12 17.79
N LEU A 470 17.26 23.47 18.82
CA LEU A 470 15.95 23.69 19.43
C LEU A 470 15.89 25.00 20.22
N SER A 471 16.00 26.13 19.58
CA SER A 471 15.99 27.42 20.26
C SER A 471 15.08 28.45 19.57
N GLY A 472 13.79 28.33 19.77
CA GLY A 472 12.74 29.32 19.57
C GLY A 472 12.94 30.35 18.43
N SER A 473 12.87 31.62 18.77
CA SER A 473 12.92 32.75 17.82
C SER A 473 14.23 32.90 17.03
N ALA A 474 15.35 32.40 17.57
CA ALA A 474 16.65 32.50 16.89
C ALA A 474 16.72 31.62 15.64
N ASP A 475 15.97 30.51 15.61
CA ASP A 475 15.94 29.61 14.44
C ASP A 475 15.09 30.21 13.32
N ASP A 476 14.03 30.93 13.64
CA ASP A 476 13.20 31.62 12.65
C ASP A 476 14.00 32.68 11.91
N GLU A 477 14.77 33.50 12.63
CA GLU A 477 15.66 34.49 12.03
C GLU A 477 16.73 33.84 11.17
N ARG A 478 17.28 32.74 11.61
CA ARG A 478 18.28 31.98 10.88
C ARG A 478 17.72 31.42 9.58
N ILE A 479 16.54 30.83 9.60
CA ILE A 479 15.86 30.30 8.41
C ILE A 479 15.59 31.44 7.41
N VAL A 480 15.07 32.57 7.87
CA VAL A 480 14.81 33.73 7.02
C VAL A 480 16.11 34.26 6.41
N GLN A 481 17.18 34.33 7.20
CA GLN A 481 18.49 34.77 6.72
C GLN A 481 19.02 33.88 5.60
N PHE A 482 18.91 32.56 5.73
CA PHE A 482 19.38 31.63 4.71
C PHE A 482 18.48 31.62 3.46
N LEU A 483 17.20 31.87 3.60
CA LEU A 483 16.32 32.12 2.45
C LEU A 483 16.72 33.40 1.68
N GLU A 484 17.05 34.46 2.38
CA GLU A 484 17.55 35.67 1.75
C GLU A 484 18.89 35.45 1.05
N LEU A 485 19.81 34.75 1.68
CA LEU A 485 21.12 34.42 1.09
C LEU A 485 20.98 33.55 -0.16
N ALA A 486 19.97 32.68 -0.21
CA ALA A 486 19.66 31.87 -1.40
C ALA A 486 18.89 32.66 -2.47
N GLY A 487 18.51 33.94 -2.22
CA GLY A 487 17.76 34.75 -3.16
C GLY A 487 16.26 34.47 -3.21
N LEU A 488 15.69 33.95 -2.13
CA LEU A 488 14.27 33.61 -2.02
C LEU A 488 13.49 34.56 -1.09
N THR A 489 13.76 35.87 -1.16
CA THR A 489 13.12 36.88 -0.32
C THR A 489 11.60 36.91 -0.47
N ASP A 490 11.09 36.68 -1.68
CA ASP A 490 9.66 36.74 -1.98
C ASP A 490 8.91 35.45 -1.58
N LEU A 491 9.60 34.34 -1.38
CA LEU A 491 8.97 33.04 -1.11
C LEU A 491 8.27 33.05 0.25
N LEU A 492 8.82 33.69 1.25
CA LEU A 492 8.20 33.80 2.56
C LEU A 492 6.83 34.48 2.50
N ALA A 493 6.72 35.57 1.74
CA ALA A 493 5.45 36.27 1.54
C ALA A 493 4.45 35.45 0.72
N ARG A 494 4.93 34.76 -0.32
CA ARG A 494 4.10 33.87 -1.17
C ARG A 494 3.54 32.68 -0.38
N ALA A 495 4.30 32.15 0.54
CA ALA A 495 3.90 31.03 1.39
C ALA A 495 3.02 31.45 2.58
N GLY A 496 2.89 32.73 2.85
CA GLY A 496 2.10 33.26 3.98
C GLY A 496 2.80 33.15 5.34
N GLY A 497 4.09 32.83 5.37
CA GLY A 497 4.91 32.66 6.57
C GLY A 497 5.65 31.34 6.61
N LEU A 498 6.46 31.12 7.64
CA LEU A 498 7.26 29.90 7.77
C LEU A 498 6.41 28.66 8.13
N ASP A 499 5.39 28.84 8.97
CA ASP A 499 4.60 27.75 9.54
C ASP A 499 3.23 27.56 8.86
N GLU A 500 2.91 28.38 7.88
CA GLU A 500 1.65 28.28 7.16
C GLU A 500 1.59 26.98 6.37
N GLN A 501 0.55 26.17 6.65
CA GLN A 501 0.30 24.97 5.87
C GLN A 501 -0.22 25.38 4.48
N VAL A 502 0.44 24.87 3.46
CA VAL A 502 0.10 25.20 2.06
C VAL A 502 -0.62 24.04 1.41
N ASP A 503 -1.64 24.32 0.62
CA ASP A 503 -2.46 23.30 -0.08
C ASP A 503 -1.88 22.91 -1.44
N TRP A 504 -0.82 23.55 -1.87
CA TRP A 504 -0.20 23.28 -3.17
C TRP A 504 0.92 22.26 -3.11
N ASN A 505 1.25 21.70 -4.26
CA ASN A 505 2.47 20.94 -4.45
C ASN A 505 3.63 21.89 -4.76
N TRP A 506 4.70 21.81 -3.99
CA TRP A 506 5.88 22.69 -4.17
C TRP A 506 6.49 22.61 -5.57
N TYR A 507 6.43 21.44 -6.21
CA TYR A 507 6.93 21.25 -7.59
C TYR A 507 6.14 22.04 -8.64
N ASP A 508 4.88 22.35 -8.38
CA ASP A 508 4.03 23.07 -9.32
C ASP A 508 4.16 24.60 -9.18
N ILE A 509 4.53 25.07 -8.02
CA ILE A 509 4.58 26.50 -7.68
C ILE A 509 5.96 27.09 -7.92
N LEU A 510 7.02 26.33 -7.63
CA LEU A 510 8.39 26.80 -7.76
C LEU A 510 8.91 26.59 -9.18
N SER A 511 9.61 27.59 -9.72
CA SER A 511 10.41 27.41 -10.93
C SER A 511 11.60 26.48 -10.67
N PRO A 512 12.19 25.84 -11.69
CA PRO A 512 13.38 25.01 -11.48
C PRO A 512 14.53 25.71 -10.77
N GLY A 513 14.76 27.00 -11.06
CA GLY A 513 15.76 27.81 -10.38
C GLY A 513 15.44 28.06 -8.91
N GLU A 514 14.17 28.34 -8.60
CA GLU A 514 13.71 28.51 -7.22
C GLU A 514 13.83 27.20 -6.41
N MET A 515 13.53 26.08 -7.03
CA MET A 515 13.73 24.76 -6.40
C MET A 515 15.19 24.52 -6.02
N GLN A 516 16.11 24.83 -6.91
CA GLN A 516 17.55 24.68 -6.63
C GLN A 516 18.02 25.67 -5.56
N ARG A 517 17.54 26.90 -5.58
CA ARG A 517 17.85 27.89 -4.54
C ARG A 517 17.32 27.43 -3.16
N LEU A 518 16.12 26.86 -3.11
CA LEU A 518 15.56 26.36 -1.86
C LEU A 518 16.36 25.14 -1.34
N SER A 519 16.87 24.29 -2.23
CA SER A 519 17.79 23.22 -1.86
C SER A 519 19.08 23.76 -1.25
N PHE A 520 19.63 24.85 -1.77
CA PHE A 520 20.78 25.53 -1.16
C PHE A 520 20.44 26.21 0.16
N ALA A 521 19.26 26.77 0.33
CA ALA A 521 18.80 27.30 1.62
C ALA A 521 18.78 26.18 2.68
N ARG A 522 18.31 25.00 2.31
CA ARG A 522 18.36 23.79 3.14
C ARG A 522 19.81 23.43 3.51
N LEU A 523 20.70 23.42 2.55
CA LEU A 523 22.10 23.14 2.75
C LEU A 523 22.76 24.17 3.70
N PHE A 524 22.47 25.45 3.54
CA PHE A 524 23.00 26.51 4.40
C PHE A 524 22.50 26.39 5.84
N TYR A 525 21.24 26.00 6.01
CA TYR A 525 20.68 25.78 7.34
C TYR A 525 21.40 24.62 8.06
N LEU A 526 21.62 23.52 7.35
CA LEU A 526 22.25 22.32 7.91
C LEU A 526 23.75 22.49 8.17
N GLN A 527 24.43 23.31 7.40
CA GLN A 527 25.87 23.60 7.50
C GLN A 527 26.73 22.36 7.71
N PRO A 528 26.71 21.39 6.78
CA PRO A 528 27.53 20.18 6.90
C PRO A 528 29.01 20.51 6.70
N LYS A 529 29.90 19.63 7.18
CA LYS A 529 31.35 19.73 6.86
C LYS A 529 31.64 19.44 5.39
N TYR A 530 30.86 18.53 4.79
CA TYR A 530 30.98 18.12 3.40
C TYR A 530 29.63 18.24 2.70
N ALA A 531 29.61 18.85 1.54
CA ALA A 531 28.45 18.97 0.69
C ALA A 531 28.71 18.26 -0.64
N VAL A 532 27.90 17.26 -0.96
CA VAL A 532 27.93 16.56 -2.23
C VAL A 532 26.83 17.13 -3.11
N LEU A 533 27.21 17.77 -4.22
CA LEU A 533 26.33 18.49 -5.12
C LEU A 533 26.29 17.79 -6.48
N ASP A 534 25.15 17.26 -6.87
CA ASP A 534 24.95 16.62 -8.17
C ASP A 534 24.22 17.57 -9.12
N GLU A 535 24.98 18.35 -9.88
CA GLU A 535 24.43 19.34 -10.82
C GLU A 535 23.36 20.26 -10.18
N ALA A 536 23.59 20.64 -8.92
CA ALA A 536 22.60 21.32 -8.11
C ALA A 536 22.30 22.77 -8.54
N THR A 537 23.05 23.29 -9.51
CA THR A 537 22.92 24.67 -10.03
C THR A 537 22.63 24.70 -11.54
N SER A 538 22.21 23.61 -12.12
CA SER A 538 22.00 23.49 -13.57
C SER A 538 20.94 24.45 -14.14
N ALA A 539 19.95 24.81 -13.37
CA ALA A 539 18.88 25.75 -13.76
C ALA A 539 19.16 27.20 -13.39
N LEU A 540 20.33 27.50 -12.83
CA LEU A 540 20.71 28.83 -12.37
C LEU A 540 21.67 29.51 -13.34
N THR A 541 21.69 30.86 -13.32
CA THR A 541 22.68 31.63 -14.06
C THR A 541 24.06 31.45 -13.44
N GLU A 542 25.12 31.69 -14.21
CA GLU A 542 26.49 31.56 -13.74
C GLU A 542 26.80 32.47 -12.54
N GLU A 543 26.25 33.68 -12.54
CA GLU A 543 26.45 34.61 -11.43
C GLU A 543 25.86 34.11 -10.13
N VAL A 544 24.63 33.62 -10.16
CA VAL A 544 23.95 33.05 -8.98
C VAL A 544 24.67 31.80 -8.50
N GLU A 545 25.08 30.95 -9.41
CA GLU A 545 25.85 29.73 -9.11
C GLU A 545 27.14 30.06 -8.37
N HIS A 546 27.91 31.04 -8.85
CA HIS A 546 29.15 31.47 -8.21
C HIS A 546 28.91 32.02 -6.82
N GLU A 547 27.85 32.76 -6.62
CA GLU A 547 27.50 33.32 -5.31
C GLU A 547 27.12 32.21 -4.32
N LEU A 548 26.34 31.25 -4.74
CA LEU A 548 25.96 30.09 -3.89
C LEU A 548 27.20 29.23 -3.53
N TYR A 549 28.08 28.95 -4.47
CA TYR A 549 29.31 28.22 -4.20
C TYR A 549 30.24 28.97 -3.26
N ARG A 550 30.36 30.27 -3.45
CA ARG A 550 31.13 31.14 -2.54
C ARG A 550 30.58 31.08 -1.12
N MET A 551 29.28 31.15 -0.98
CA MET A 551 28.62 31.05 0.32
C MET A 551 28.85 29.71 0.99
N CYS A 552 28.81 28.61 0.24
CA CYS A 552 29.13 27.27 0.76
C CYS A 552 30.57 27.23 1.33
N LEU A 553 31.52 27.80 0.62
CA LEU A 553 32.92 27.85 1.09
C LEU A 553 33.09 28.75 2.30
N GLN A 554 32.39 29.88 2.36
CA GLN A 554 32.42 30.79 3.51
C GLN A 554 31.84 30.15 4.78
N LEU A 555 30.86 29.27 4.63
CA LEU A 555 30.28 28.50 5.74
C LEU A 555 31.13 27.31 6.16
N GLY A 556 32.30 27.12 5.57
CA GLY A 556 33.25 26.07 5.95
C GLY A 556 32.97 24.69 5.37
N MET A 557 32.17 24.61 4.32
CA MET A 557 31.86 23.33 3.65
C MET A 557 32.97 22.93 2.69
N THR A 558 33.31 21.65 2.65
CA THR A 558 34.14 21.04 1.60
C THR A 558 33.21 20.49 0.52
N LEU A 559 33.39 20.90 -0.72
CA LEU A 559 32.50 20.58 -1.81
C LEU A 559 32.96 19.38 -2.61
N ILE A 560 32.04 18.48 -2.90
CA ILE A 560 32.23 17.38 -3.85
C ILE A 560 31.14 17.61 -4.91
N SER A 561 31.52 18.21 -6.03
CA SER A 561 30.55 18.73 -6.99
C SER A 561 30.64 17.99 -8.32
N VAL A 562 29.48 17.65 -8.88
CA VAL A 562 29.34 17.27 -10.28
C VAL A 562 28.84 18.49 -11.05
N GLY A 563 29.55 18.90 -12.08
CA GLY A 563 29.18 20.07 -12.87
C GLY A 563 29.74 20.03 -14.28
N HIS A 564 29.16 20.86 -15.14
CA HIS A 564 29.56 20.99 -16.54
C HIS A 564 30.25 22.30 -16.86
N ARG A 565 30.10 23.31 -16.03
CA ARG A 565 30.64 24.65 -16.26
C ARG A 565 32.09 24.76 -15.81
N PRO A 566 33.03 25.08 -16.71
CA PRO A 566 34.44 25.25 -16.34
C PRO A 566 34.69 26.33 -15.31
N SER A 567 33.79 27.31 -15.22
CA SER A 567 33.89 28.40 -14.23
C SER A 567 33.81 27.96 -12.78
N LEU A 568 33.32 26.73 -12.50
CA LEU A 568 33.27 26.17 -11.16
C LEU A 568 34.62 25.62 -10.67
N GLU A 569 35.59 25.43 -11.57
CA GLU A 569 36.89 24.85 -11.22
C GLU A 569 37.64 25.67 -10.17
N LYS A 570 37.46 26.99 -10.15
CA LYS A 570 38.06 27.90 -9.17
C LYS A 570 37.66 27.65 -7.72
N PHE A 571 36.52 26.99 -7.48
CA PHE A 571 36.04 26.65 -6.14
C PHE A 571 36.59 25.31 -5.63
N HIS A 572 37.29 24.56 -6.46
CA HIS A 572 37.76 23.21 -6.17
C HIS A 572 39.28 23.10 -6.20
N SER A 573 39.80 22.21 -5.36
CA SER A 573 41.26 21.91 -5.32
C SER A 573 41.65 20.82 -6.29
N TRP A 574 40.73 19.91 -6.60
CA TRP A 574 40.95 18.76 -7.45
C TRP A 574 39.86 18.62 -8.48
N ILE A 575 40.22 18.12 -9.66
CA ILE A 575 39.26 17.76 -10.72
C ILE A 575 39.45 16.27 -11.03
N LEU A 576 38.37 15.52 -10.87
CA LEU A 576 38.29 14.12 -11.30
C LEU A 576 37.58 14.06 -12.63
N LYS A 577 38.29 13.68 -13.67
CA LYS A 577 37.73 13.55 -15.02
C LYS A 577 37.42 12.10 -15.35
N LEU A 578 36.17 11.83 -15.74
CA LEU A 578 35.68 10.49 -16.09
C LEU A 578 35.47 10.38 -17.59
N HIS A 579 35.94 9.28 -18.19
CA HIS A 579 35.85 9.04 -19.63
C HIS A 579 34.76 8.06 -20.05
N GLY A 580 34.15 7.30 -19.09
CA GLY A 580 33.04 6.39 -19.35
C GLY A 580 33.43 4.99 -19.85
N ASP A 581 34.71 4.74 -20.09
CA ASP A 581 35.26 3.44 -20.53
C ASP A 581 36.09 2.74 -19.46
N GLY A 582 36.01 3.21 -18.22
CA GLY A 582 36.83 2.76 -17.10
C GLY A 582 38.01 3.65 -16.80
N ARG A 583 38.37 4.57 -17.72
CA ARG A 583 39.52 5.50 -17.51
C ARG A 583 39.08 6.71 -16.70
N TRP A 584 39.98 7.21 -15.89
CA TRP A 584 39.79 8.42 -15.09
C TRP A 584 41.14 9.16 -14.92
N GLU A 585 41.04 10.48 -14.69
CA GLU A 585 42.21 11.33 -14.43
C GLU A 585 41.92 12.22 -13.22
N LEU A 586 42.89 12.32 -12.29
CA LEU A 586 42.81 13.24 -11.16
C LEU A 586 43.81 14.36 -11.36
N ILE A 587 43.32 15.59 -11.50
CA ILE A 587 44.10 16.78 -11.81
C ILE A 587 44.02 17.74 -10.62
N ARG A 588 45.16 18.28 -10.19
CA ARG A 588 45.18 19.33 -9.18
C ARG A 588 44.95 20.69 -9.83
N CYS A 589 44.01 21.45 -9.30
CA CYS A 589 43.83 22.84 -9.71
C CYS A 589 44.90 23.71 -9.07
N GLU A 590 45.71 24.39 -9.88
CA GLU A 590 46.59 25.43 -9.40
C GLU A 590 45.69 26.63 -9.00
N LYS A 591 45.80 27.05 -7.74
CA LYS A 591 45.16 28.29 -7.29
C LYS A 591 45.83 29.45 -8.05
N MET A 592 45.12 30.10 -8.97
CA MET A 592 45.48 31.39 -9.46
C MET A 592 45.32 32.46 -8.37
#